data_a10f7163ed9b573c88bf41f7153d2996
#
_entry.id   a10f7163ed9b573c88bf41f7153d2996
#
_cell.length_a   1.000
_cell.length_b   1.000
_cell.length_c   1.000
_cell.angle_alpha   90.00
_cell.angle_beta   90.00
_cell.angle_gamma   90.00
#
_symmetry.space_group_name_H-M   'P 1'
#
loop_
_entity.id
_entity.type
_entity.pdbx_description
1 polymer ?
#
loop_
_entity_poly.entity_id
_entity_poly.type
_entity_poly.pdbx_seq_one_letter_code
_entity_poly.pdbx_strand_id
1 'polypeptide(L)'
;MSHAHHHHRPAREALGVTWLGLVCNLLLAAGKGFVGLLTNSAALIADAGHSFSDLLSDGVTLWALWVSRMPRDENHPYGHGRFETVGALLVSVLLGATGIGVAVHAFSHLNAPVVPASYALWAAGVSIFVKEGLFWITRAVGRRQRSRVLMANAWHHRSDALSSVAALAGIGAAQFGFPLMDPIAGFLVAGLILRIAVELGHESLRELTDETADDAMLERIHGQVAKVEGVEHFHEVRARPMGPNLLVDLHIEVDRLMTVSAAHQVAERVRWGVLNEIPEVNEVLVHVDAEQDLEEVKMQLMRPQPEIEQDIRGILAELPEIKGVTHIYCHFLNQALTVQVNLLLDPDLQIRTAQQIARQARLRIEQIPDVQDADIHLELHDGGTGHEAIAVADA
;
A
#
# COMPACT_ATOMS: atom_id res chain seq x y z
N MET A 1 17.96 -1.48 -16.76
CA MET A 1 18.65 -0.17 -16.57
C MET A 1 17.83 0.93 -17.22
N SER A 2 17.45 1.94 -16.51
CA SER A 2 16.72 3.16 -16.92
C SER A 2 15.26 3.30 -16.48
N HIS A 3 15.00 3.30 -15.17
CA HIS A 3 13.72 3.78 -14.60
C HIS A 3 13.89 4.90 -13.55
N ALA A 4 15.07 5.53 -13.47
CA ALA A 4 15.38 6.52 -12.41
C ALA A 4 14.91 7.97 -12.70
N HIS A 5 14.27 8.28 -13.84
CA HIS A 5 14.08 9.68 -14.25
C HIS A 5 12.67 10.27 -14.09
N HIS A 6 11.63 9.49 -13.72
CA HIS A 6 10.27 10.04 -13.62
C HIS A 6 9.83 10.46 -12.21
N HIS A 7 10.48 10.02 -11.14
CA HIS A 7 10.06 10.32 -9.76
C HIS A 7 10.50 11.67 -9.18
N HIS A 8 11.42 12.41 -9.80
CA HIS A 8 11.94 13.65 -9.23
C HIS A 8 11.09 14.92 -9.45
N ARG A 9 10.25 14.98 -10.50
CA ARG A 9 9.41 16.15 -10.77
C ARG A 9 8.25 16.33 -9.80
N PRO A 10 7.44 15.29 -9.49
CA PRO A 10 6.31 15.43 -8.56
C PRO A 10 6.76 15.80 -7.14
N ALA A 11 7.91 15.29 -6.69
CA ALA A 11 8.47 15.61 -5.39
C ALA A 11 8.75 17.12 -5.19
N ARG A 12 9.32 17.75 -6.20
CA ARG A 12 9.64 19.19 -6.16
C ARG A 12 8.38 20.06 -6.15
N GLU A 13 7.32 19.67 -6.86
CA GLU A 13 6.06 20.41 -6.87
C GLU A 13 5.39 20.40 -5.50
N ALA A 14 5.31 19.25 -4.81
CA ALA A 14 4.73 19.14 -3.49
C ALA A 14 5.46 20.01 -2.45
N LEU A 15 6.78 19.85 -2.37
CA LEU A 15 7.61 20.66 -1.50
C LEU A 15 7.50 22.16 -1.84
N GLY A 16 7.49 22.50 -3.14
CA GLY A 16 7.38 23.89 -3.61
C GLY A 16 6.08 24.55 -3.18
N VAL A 17 4.95 23.84 -3.27
CA VAL A 17 3.63 24.37 -2.86
C VAL A 17 3.57 24.56 -1.34
N THR A 18 4.12 23.61 -0.57
CA THR A 18 4.13 23.75 0.89
C THR A 18 5.08 24.86 1.35
N TRP A 19 6.25 25.04 0.71
CA TRP A 19 7.11 26.18 0.95
C TRP A 19 6.43 27.50 0.60
N LEU A 20 5.66 27.54 -0.50
CA LEU A 20 4.86 28.73 -0.85
C LEU A 20 3.85 29.03 0.25
N GLY A 21 3.14 28.02 0.78
CA GLY A 21 2.19 28.15 1.91
C GLY A 21 2.88 28.73 3.14
N LEU A 22 4.02 28.15 3.54
CA LEU A 22 4.80 28.59 4.69
C LEU A 22 5.25 30.06 4.55
N VAL A 23 5.77 30.45 3.40
CA VAL A 23 6.20 31.84 3.14
C VAL A 23 5.00 32.79 3.17
N CYS A 24 3.87 32.44 2.55
CA CYS A 24 2.65 33.25 2.60
C CYS A 24 2.12 33.39 4.01
N ASN A 25 2.08 32.31 4.80
CA ASN A 25 1.65 32.34 6.19
C ASN A 25 2.58 33.20 7.08
N LEU A 26 3.89 33.09 6.86
CA LEU A 26 4.87 33.92 7.56
C LEU A 26 4.68 35.41 7.25
N LEU A 27 4.48 35.76 5.98
CA LEU A 27 4.24 37.16 5.55
C LEU A 27 2.93 37.72 6.11
N LEU A 28 1.86 36.88 6.12
CA LEU A 28 0.58 37.25 6.72
C LEU A 28 0.70 37.46 8.24
N ALA A 29 1.38 36.56 8.95
CA ALA A 29 1.61 36.68 10.39
C ALA A 29 2.42 37.93 10.73
N ALA A 30 3.52 38.16 10.00
CA ALA A 30 4.37 39.35 10.20
C ALA A 30 3.63 40.64 9.88
N GLY A 31 2.87 40.69 8.77
CA GLY A 31 2.10 41.86 8.34
C GLY A 31 0.99 42.20 9.36
N LYS A 32 0.21 41.19 9.79
CA LYS A 32 -0.83 41.37 10.80
C LYS A 32 -0.25 41.80 12.16
N GLY A 33 0.86 41.16 12.57
CA GLY A 33 1.56 41.50 13.81
C GLY A 33 2.10 42.92 13.81
N PHE A 34 2.73 43.36 12.72
CA PHE A 34 3.25 44.71 12.56
C PHE A 34 2.13 45.76 12.60
N VAL A 35 1.06 45.57 11.82
CA VAL A 35 -0.10 46.47 11.85
C VAL A 35 -0.78 46.46 13.24
N GLY A 36 -0.92 45.29 13.89
CA GLY A 36 -1.47 45.13 15.20
C GLY A 36 -0.72 45.92 16.28
N LEU A 37 0.62 45.88 16.24
CA LEU A 37 1.49 46.66 17.13
C LEU A 37 1.37 48.19 16.87
N LEU A 38 1.38 48.59 15.59
CA LEU A 38 1.25 50.01 15.24
C LEU A 38 -0.11 50.60 15.62
N THR A 39 -1.17 49.80 15.52
CA THR A 39 -2.53 50.23 15.80
C THR A 39 -2.97 49.91 17.23
N ASN A 40 -2.10 49.32 18.05
CA ASN A 40 -2.38 48.84 19.40
C ASN A 40 -3.62 47.94 19.46
N SER A 41 -3.86 47.13 18.42
CA SER A 41 -5.02 46.26 18.26
C SER A 41 -4.74 44.86 18.79
N ALA A 42 -5.33 44.55 19.95
CA ALA A 42 -5.23 43.21 20.54
C ALA A 42 -5.81 42.13 19.63
N ALA A 43 -6.86 42.44 18.85
CA ALA A 43 -7.46 41.52 17.90
C ALA A 43 -6.51 41.14 16.74
N LEU A 44 -5.81 42.13 16.16
CA LEU A 44 -4.81 41.89 15.10
C LEU A 44 -3.57 41.14 15.60
N ILE A 45 -3.15 41.41 16.84
CA ILE A 45 -2.06 40.67 17.50
C ILE A 45 -2.47 39.21 17.73
N ALA A 46 -3.70 38.98 18.20
CA ALA A 46 -4.23 37.62 18.38
C ALA A 46 -4.35 36.86 17.04
N ASP A 47 -4.82 37.53 15.98
CA ASP A 47 -4.90 36.94 14.61
C ASP A 47 -3.52 36.69 14.01
N ALA A 48 -2.52 37.51 14.30
CA ALA A 48 -1.12 37.25 13.95
C ALA A 48 -0.57 36.02 14.68
N GLY A 49 -0.90 35.85 15.97
CA GLY A 49 -0.55 34.68 16.76
C GLY A 49 -1.17 33.39 16.18
N HIS A 50 -2.42 33.47 15.75
CA HIS A 50 -3.09 32.37 15.07
C HIS A 50 -2.39 31.99 13.74
N SER A 51 -2.10 33.00 12.88
CA SER A 51 -1.37 32.79 11.65
C SER A 51 0.05 32.24 11.87
N PHE A 52 0.68 32.52 13.00
CA PHE A 52 1.96 31.91 13.38
C PHE A 52 1.78 30.42 13.73
N SER A 53 0.66 30.03 14.37
CA SER A 53 0.33 28.62 14.63
C SER A 53 0.11 27.83 13.36
N ASP A 54 -0.35 28.45 12.25
CA ASP A 54 -0.53 27.81 10.95
C ASP A 54 0.80 27.31 10.36
N LEU A 55 1.92 27.97 10.71
CA LEU A 55 3.25 27.53 10.34
C LEU A 55 3.60 26.14 10.87
N LEU A 56 2.99 25.72 11.99
CA LEU A 56 3.18 24.37 12.53
C LEU A 56 2.60 23.32 11.58
N SER A 57 1.41 23.55 11.02
CA SER A 57 0.78 22.64 10.06
C SER A 57 1.60 22.53 8.78
N ASP A 58 2.12 23.66 8.28
CA ASP A 58 3.03 23.66 7.12
C ASP A 58 4.33 22.92 7.44
N GLY A 59 4.88 23.11 8.65
CA GLY A 59 6.08 22.43 9.13
C GLY A 59 5.90 20.90 9.20
N VAL A 60 4.77 20.44 9.76
CA VAL A 60 4.41 19.02 9.80
C VAL A 60 4.29 18.45 8.39
N THR A 61 3.64 19.19 7.49
CA THR A 61 3.49 18.76 6.08
C THR A 61 4.84 18.63 5.38
N LEU A 62 5.74 19.61 5.56
CA LEU A 62 7.10 19.55 4.99
C LEU A 62 7.90 18.38 5.55
N TRP A 63 7.83 18.16 6.86
CA TRP A 63 8.50 17.03 7.52
C TRP A 63 7.98 15.70 6.99
N ALA A 64 6.66 15.52 6.93
CA ALA A 64 6.04 14.29 6.46
C ALA A 64 6.40 13.99 4.99
N LEU A 65 6.33 14.99 4.12
CA LEU A 65 6.71 14.87 2.71
C LEU A 65 8.21 14.59 2.52
N TRP A 66 9.06 15.12 3.39
CA TRP A 66 10.49 14.88 3.32
C TRP A 66 10.83 13.45 3.76
N VAL A 67 10.30 13.00 4.92
CA VAL A 67 10.56 11.66 5.45
C VAL A 67 9.93 10.59 4.55
N SER A 68 8.69 10.77 4.09
CA SER A 68 7.97 9.76 3.28
C SER A 68 8.70 9.40 1.98
N ARG A 69 9.59 10.27 1.52
CA ARG A 69 10.37 10.09 0.28
C ARG A 69 11.78 9.57 0.49
N MET A 70 12.15 9.27 1.73
CA MET A 70 13.40 8.58 2.00
C MET A 70 13.39 7.19 1.38
N PRO A 71 14.53 6.71 0.86
CA PRO A 71 14.63 5.35 0.35
C PRO A 71 14.38 4.34 1.47
N ARG A 72 14.05 3.12 1.08
CA ARG A 72 13.97 1.99 2.00
C ARG A 72 15.30 1.80 2.73
N ASP A 73 15.23 1.49 4.03
CA ASP A 73 16.36 1.20 4.87
C ASP A 73 16.13 -0.08 5.70
N GLU A 74 17.09 -0.47 6.52
CA GLU A 74 16.99 -1.69 7.34
C GLU A 74 15.84 -1.64 8.36
N ASN A 75 15.50 -0.43 8.86
CA ASN A 75 14.42 -0.24 9.84
C ASN A 75 13.04 -0.13 9.15
N HIS A 76 13.01 0.34 7.89
CA HIS A 76 11.79 0.54 7.11
C HIS A 76 11.90 -0.17 5.74
N PRO A 77 11.85 -1.52 5.70
CA PRO A 77 12.06 -2.30 4.48
C PRO A 77 10.96 -2.07 3.44
N TYR A 78 9.76 -1.68 3.86
CA TYR A 78 8.67 -1.29 2.95
C TYR A 78 8.76 0.18 2.50
N GLY A 79 9.67 0.96 3.06
CA GLY A 79 9.83 2.39 2.81
C GLY A 79 9.13 3.26 3.84
N HIS A 80 9.20 4.58 3.63
CA HIS A 80 8.74 5.59 4.57
C HIS A 80 7.37 6.20 4.21
N GLY A 81 6.62 5.60 3.28
CA GLY A 81 5.35 6.15 2.77
C GLY A 81 4.33 6.48 3.85
N ARG A 82 4.23 5.67 4.90
CA ARG A 82 3.29 5.87 6.04
C ARG A 82 3.55 7.14 6.85
N PHE A 83 4.74 7.73 6.78
CA PHE A 83 5.00 9.02 7.42
C PHE A 83 4.14 10.15 6.82
N GLU A 84 3.72 10.03 5.56
CA GLU A 84 2.78 10.96 4.95
C GLU A 84 1.39 10.85 5.60
N THR A 85 0.93 9.64 5.89
CA THR A 85 -0.33 9.38 6.57
C THR A 85 -0.29 9.84 8.03
N VAL A 86 0.85 9.61 8.73
CA VAL A 86 1.08 10.16 10.09
C VAL A 86 1.06 11.69 10.06
N GLY A 87 1.70 12.31 9.07
CA GLY A 87 1.65 13.76 8.88
C GLY A 87 0.22 14.28 8.67
N ALA A 88 -0.57 13.59 7.84
CA ALA A 88 -1.98 13.94 7.62
C ALA A 88 -2.81 13.84 8.93
N LEU A 89 -2.57 12.79 9.72
CA LEU A 89 -3.20 12.62 11.02
C LEU A 89 -2.82 13.77 11.98
N LEU A 90 -1.55 14.15 12.05
CA LEU A 90 -1.12 15.27 12.88
C LEU A 90 -1.75 16.59 12.43
N VAL A 91 -1.82 16.86 11.12
CA VAL A 91 -2.51 18.05 10.59
C VAL A 91 -4.00 18.01 10.93
N SER A 92 -4.67 16.85 10.88
CA SER A 92 -6.07 16.71 11.27
C SER A 92 -6.29 17.02 12.76
N VAL A 93 -5.38 16.61 13.64
CA VAL A 93 -5.42 16.96 15.08
C VAL A 93 -5.25 18.46 15.30
N LEU A 94 -4.30 19.10 14.61
CA LEU A 94 -4.11 20.56 14.67
C LEU A 94 -5.37 21.31 14.17
N LEU A 95 -5.97 20.82 13.08
CA LEU A 95 -7.22 21.36 12.55
C LEU A 95 -8.37 21.21 13.56
N GLY A 96 -8.48 20.05 14.21
CA GLY A 96 -9.44 19.81 15.29
C GLY A 96 -9.27 20.77 16.47
N ALA A 97 -8.02 20.98 16.91
CA ALA A 97 -7.71 21.95 17.97
C ALA A 97 -8.08 23.37 17.54
N THR A 98 -7.84 23.77 16.31
CA THR A 98 -8.28 25.06 15.75
C THR A 98 -9.80 25.18 15.78
N GLY A 99 -10.54 24.15 15.33
CA GLY A 99 -12.01 24.13 15.37
C GLY A 99 -12.57 24.31 16.81
N ILE A 100 -12.00 23.62 17.79
CA ILE A 100 -12.35 23.78 19.19
C ILE A 100 -12.03 25.22 19.68
N GLY A 101 -10.86 25.75 19.33
CA GLY A 101 -10.47 27.12 19.67
C GLY A 101 -11.46 28.16 19.12
N VAL A 102 -11.88 28.03 17.88
CA VAL A 102 -12.91 28.89 17.25
C VAL A 102 -14.24 28.76 17.97
N ALA A 103 -14.67 27.55 18.34
CA ALA A 103 -15.92 27.33 19.11
C ALA A 103 -15.89 27.98 20.48
N VAL A 104 -14.78 27.82 21.21
CA VAL A 104 -14.58 28.44 22.54
C VAL A 104 -14.58 29.97 22.43
N HIS A 105 -13.91 30.51 21.41
CA HIS A 105 -13.90 31.94 21.13
C HIS A 105 -15.33 32.47 20.84
N ALA A 106 -16.06 31.81 19.94
CA ALA A 106 -17.44 32.16 19.64
C ALA A 106 -18.35 32.12 20.91
N PHE A 107 -18.15 31.12 21.78
CA PHE A 107 -18.87 30.98 23.02
C PHE A 107 -18.62 32.16 23.99
N SER A 108 -17.36 32.56 24.13
CA SER A 108 -16.99 33.66 25.03
C SER A 108 -17.59 35.02 24.61
N HIS A 109 -17.90 35.21 23.31
CA HIS A 109 -18.46 36.45 22.75
C HIS A 109 -19.99 36.45 22.69
N LEU A 110 -20.69 35.39 23.10
CA LEU A 110 -22.15 35.36 23.15
C LEU A 110 -22.73 36.41 24.14
N ASN A 111 -22.05 36.60 25.29
CA ASN A 111 -22.53 37.46 26.36
C ASN A 111 -22.01 38.92 26.32
N ALA A 112 -20.95 39.16 25.52
CA ALA A 112 -20.36 40.50 25.41
C ALA A 112 -19.82 40.69 23.96
N PRO A 113 -20.70 40.93 22.98
CA PRO A 113 -20.27 41.13 21.60
C PRO A 113 -19.47 42.43 21.48
N VAL A 114 -18.23 42.32 20.99
CA VAL A 114 -17.34 43.44 20.69
C VAL A 114 -17.46 43.78 19.22
N VAL A 115 -17.70 45.03 18.88
CA VAL A 115 -17.70 45.48 17.47
C VAL A 115 -16.25 45.78 17.04
N PRO A 116 -15.68 44.97 16.13
CA PRO A 116 -14.30 45.16 15.67
C PRO A 116 -14.16 46.44 14.82
N ALA A 117 -12.96 46.99 14.80
CA ALA A 117 -12.65 48.18 14.00
C ALA A 117 -12.67 47.92 12.50
N SER A 118 -13.07 48.88 11.68
CA SER A 118 -13.31 48.74 10.25
C SER A 118 -12.07 48.36 9.40
N TYR A 119 -10.83 48.62 9.87
CA TYR A 119 -9.60 48.18 9.20
C TYR A 119 -9.34 46.68 9.30
N ALA A 120 -9.97 45.97 10.26
CA ALA A 120 -9.92 44.52 10.36
C ALA A 120 -10.57 43.85 9.12
N LEU A 121 -11.53 44.51 8.47
CA LEU A 121 -12.17 44.03 7.25
C LEU A 121 -11.18 43.87 6.11
N TRP A 122 -10.28 44.83 5.92
CA TRP A 122 -9.25 44.75 4.87
C TRP A 122 -8.24 43.63 5.14
N ALA A 123 -7.77 43.48 6.36
CA ALA A 123 -6.87 42.43 6.75
C ALA A 123 -7.49 41.03 6.57
N ALA A 124 -8.77 40.89 6.98
CA ALA A 124 -9.54 39.65 6.77
C ALA A 124 -9.73 39.37 5.27
N GLY A 125 -10.07 40.37 4.44
CA GLY A 125 -10.26 40.22 3.01
C GLY A 125 -8.97 39.72 2.29
N VAL A 126 -7.83 40.32 2.59
CA VAL A 126 -6.53 39.88 2.05
C VAL A 126 -6.20 38.45 2.50
N SER A 127 -6.44 38.14 3.78
CA SER A 127 -6.20 36.81 4.34
C SER A 127 -7.05 35.75 3.63
N ILE A 128 -8.35 36.01 3.41
CA ILE A 128 -9.26 35.12 2.69
C ILE A 128 -8.74 34.84 1.28
N PHE A 129 -8.37 35.88 0.54
CA PHE A 129 -7.91 35.74 -0.83
C PHE A 129 -6.63 34.90 -0.92
N VAL A 130 -5.66 35.15 -0.06
CA VAL A 130 -4.41 34.40 -0.02
C VAL A 130 -4.64 32.94 0.40
N LYS A 131 -5.39 32.70 1.47
CA LYS A 131 -5.68 31.37 1.98
C LYS A 131 -6.52 30.53 1.01
N GLU A 132 -7.51 31.11 0.33
CA GLU A 132 -8.28 30.40 -0.70
C GLU A 132 -7.42 30.11 -1.93
N GLY A 133 -6.53 31.00 -2.32
CA GLY A 133 -5.53 30.75 -3.37
C GLY A 133 -4.61 29.57 -3.01
N LEU A 134 -4.08 29.54 -1.78
CA LEU A 134 -3.26 28.44 -1.28
C LEU A 134 -4.04 27.12 -1.26
N PHE A 135 -5.31 27.13 -0.81
CA PHE A 135 -6.16 25.94 -0.88
C PHE A 135 -6.22 25.35 -2.28
N TRP A 136 -6.54 26.16 -3.29
CA TRP A 136 -6.71 25.66 -4.65
C TRP A 136 -5.40 25.10 -5.24
N ILE A 137 -4.30 25.81 -4.99
CA ILE A 137 -2.98 25.38 -5.49
C ILE A 137 -2.55 24.09 -4.80
N THR A 138 -2.61 24.04 -3.46
CA THR A 138 -2.21 22.86 -2.67
C THR A 138 -3.11 21.66 -2.98
N ARG A 139 -4.42 21.87 -3.10
CA ARG A 139 -5.39 20.83 -3.47
C ARG A 139 -5.13 20.24 -4.85
N ALA A 140 -4.81 21.11 -5.85
CA ALA A 140 -4.52 20.66 -7.20
C ALA A 140 -3.28 19.76 -7.25
N VAL A 141 -2.21 20.14 -6.52
CA VAL A 141 -1.00 19.31 -6.41
C VAL A 141 -1.26 18.06 -5.58
N GLY A 142 -1.96 18.18 -4.44
CA GLY A 142 -2.30 17.06 -3.57
C GLY A 142 -3.11 15.98 -4.28
N ARG A 143 -4.13 16.37 -5.08
CA ARG A 143 -4.90 15.43 -5.91
C ARG A 143 -4.05 14.76 -6.98
N ARG A 144 -3.21 15.53 -7.69
CA ARG A 144 -2.34 14.99 -8.73
C ARG A 144 -1.33 13.99 -8.18
N GLN A 145 -0.83 14.25 -6.97
CA GLN A 145 0.17 13.39 -6.31
C GLN A 145 -0.44 12.36 -5.35
N ARG A 146 -1.77 12.36 -5.18
CA ARG A 146 -2.50 11.51 -4.21
C ARG A 146 -1.95 11.64 -2.78
N SER A 147 -1.41 12.80 -2.45
CA SER A 147 -0.79 13.06 -1.16
C SER A 147 -1.86 13.43 -0.13
N ARG A 148 -2.02 12.58 0.90
CA ARG A 148 -2.97 12.82 1.98
C ARG A 148 -2.57 14.03 2.82
N VAL A 149 -1.28 14.17 3.11
CA VAL A 149 -0.79 15.31 3.90
C VAL A 149 -0.98 16.65 3.16
N LEU A 150 -0.80 16.68 1.82
CA LEU A 150 -1.10 17.88 1.04
C LEU A 150 -2.61 18.17 1.01
N MET A 151 -3.44 17.15 0.94
CA MET A 151 -4.89 17.33 1.03
C MET A 151 -5.30 17.85 2.40
N ALA A 152 -4.74 17.31 3.49
CA ALA A 152 -4.98 17.79 4.85
C ALA A 152 -4.53 19.26 4.99
N ASN A 153 -3.34 19.61 4.49
CA ASN A 153 -2.85 20.99 4.51
C ASN A 153 -3.70 21.94 3.64
N ALA A 154 -4.20 21.50 2.49
CA ALA A 154 -5.15 22.28 1.70
C ALA A 154 -6.43 22.57 2.50
N TRP A 155 -7.03 21.57 3.12
CA TRP A 155 -8.21 21.77 3.98
C TRP A 155 -7.94 22.66 5.18
N HIS A 156 -6.73 22.62 5.75
CA HIS A 156 -6.31 23.58 6.79
C HIS A 156 -6.36 25.01 6.26
N HIS A 157 -5.76 25.33 5.11
CA HIS A 157 -5.85 26.66 4.51
C HIS A 157 -7.28 27.12 4.24
N ARG A 158 -8.16 26.20 3.80
CA ARG A 158 -9.58 26.51 3.59
C ARG A 158 -10.33 26.76 4.87
N SER A 159 -10.01 26.01 5.91
CA SER A 159 -10.56 26.21 7.25
C SER A 159 -10.26 27.62 7.75
N ASP A 160 -9.03 28.09 7.56
CA ASP A 160 -8.61 29.44 7.94
C ASP A 160 -9.32 30.51 7.08
N ALA A 161 -9.51 30.25 5.78
CA ALA A 161 -10.28 31.14 4.91
C ALA A 161 -11.74 31.24 5.38
N LEU A 162 -12.37 30.10 5.73
CA LEU A 162 -13.75 30.08 6.21
C LEU A 162 -13.92 30.79 7.57
N SER A 163 -12.97 30.62 8.49
CA SER A 163 -12.98 31.35 9.76
C SER A 163 -12.86 32.87 9.53
N SER A 164 -12.02 33.28 8.58
CA SER A 164 -11.91 34.68 8.17
C SER A 164 -13.16 35.22 7.47
N VAL A 165 -13.86 34.41 6.67
CA VAL A 165 -15.16 34.78 6.05
C VAL A 165 -16.24 34.93 7.11
N ALA A 166 -16.30 34.05 8.08
CA ALA A 166 -17.25 34.15 9.19
C ALA A 166 -17.01 35.41 10.01
N ALA A 167 -15.74 35.71 10.33
CA ALA A 167 -15.37 36.94 11.02
C ALA A 167 -15.81 38.19 10.20
N LEU A 168 -15.56 38.18 8.88
CA LEU A 168 -15.99 39.26 7.99
C LEU A 168 -17.51 39.45 7.97
N ALA A 169 -18.25 38.33 7.84
CA ALA A 169 -19.72 38.35 7.86
C ALA A 169 -20.28 38.78 9.22
N GLY A 170 -19.71 38.31 10.34
CA GLY A 170 -20.08 38.69 11.69
C GLY A 170 -19.81 40.17 11.96
N ILE A 171 -18.63 40.65 11.58
CA ILE A 171 -18.29 42.09 11.69
C ILE A 171 -19.27 42.93 10.87
N GLY A 172 -19.57 42.52 9.63
CA GLY A 172 -20.54 43.20 8.77
C GLY A 172 -21.93 43.23 9.41
N ALA A 173 -22.45 42.10 9.89
CA ALA A 173 -23.77 42.03 10.53
C ALA A 173 -23.83 42.80 11.83
N ALA A 174 -22.76 42.81 12.64
CA ALA A 174 -22.67 43.59 13.88
C ALA A 174 -22.77 45.10 13.61
N GLN A 175 -22.18 45.60 12.52
CA GLN A 175 -22.28 46.98 12.07
C GLN A 175 -23.72 47.37 11.66
N PHE A 176 -24.53 46.41 11.19
CA PHE A 176 -25.95 46.60 10.87
C PHE A 176 -26.90 46.37 12.05
N GLY A 177 -26.39 46.19 13.27
CA GLY A 177 -27.18 46.09 14.50
C GLY A 177 -27.59 44.68 14.90
N PHE A 178 -26.95 43.65 14.37
CA PHE A 178 -27.17 42.23 14.73
C PHE A 178 -25.94 41.59 15.40
N PRO A 179 -25.60 41.96 16.65
CA PRO A 179 -24.33 41.56 17.27
C PRO A 179 -24.20 40.05 17.53
N LEU A 180 -25.32 39.32 17.63
CA LEU A 180 -25.32 37.87 17.84
C LEU A 180 -24.93 37.04 16.57
N MET A 181 -24.92 37.67 15.41
CA MET A 181 -24.57 36.95 14.15
C MET A 181 -23.11 36.55 14.10
N ASP A 182 -22.21 37.29 14.72
CA ASP A 182 -20.79 36.96 14.79
C ASP A 182 -20.51 35.64 15.55
N PRO A 183 -20.96 35.44 16.81
CA PRO A 183 -20.84 34.16 17.49
C PRO A 183 -21.52 32.99 16.77
N ILE A 184 -22.71 33.20 16.18
CA ILE A 184 -23.42 32.15 15.44
C ILE A 184 -22.61 31.69 14.21
N ALA A 185 -22.10 32.63 13.43
CA ALA A 185 -21.22 32.32 12.30
C ALA A 185 -19.96 31.57 12.75
N GLY A 186 -19.36 31.98 13.87
CA GLY A 186 -18.22 31.29 14.48
C GLY A 186 -18.51 29.83 14.83
N PHE A 187 -19.68 29.54 15.42
CA PHE A 187 -20.08 28.15 15.71
C PHE A 187 -20.31 27.31 14.46
N LEU A 188 -20.94 27.86 13.42
CA LEU A 188 -21.14 27.16 12.17
C LEU A 188 -19.81 26.78 11.51
N VAL A 189 -18.85 27.69 11.49
CA VAL A 189 -17.50 27.45 10.95
C VAL A 189 -16.77 26.45 11.83
N ALA A 190 -16.80 26.58 13.14
CA ALA A 190 -16.17 25.59 14.04
C ALA A 190 -16.71 24.18 13.80
N GLY A 191 -18.03 24.03 13.64
CA GLY A 191 -18.65 22.74 13.29
C GLY A 191 -18.16 22.17 11.96
N LEU A 192 -18.00 23.00 10.93
CA LEU A 192 -17.48 22.60 9.64
C LEU A 192 -16.00 22.18 9.71
N ILE A 193 -15.17 22.95 10.44
CA ILE A 193 -13.76 22.63 10.66
C ILE A 193 -13.60 21.29 11.40
N LEU A 194 -14.37 21.09 12.48
CA LEU A 194 -14.34 19.84 13.25
C LEU A 194 -14.76 18.64 12.40
N ARG A 195 -15.79 18.80 11.57
CA ARG A 195 -16.19 17.76 10.63
C ARG A 195 -15.06 17.37 9.70
N ILE A 196 -14.40 18.35 9.06
CA ILE A 196 -13.26 18.11 8.16
C ILE A 196 -12.11 17.42 8.90
N ALA A 197 -11.79 17.87 10.12
CA ALA A 197 -10.75 17.26 10.94
C ALA A 197 -11.03 15.79 11.24
N VAL A 198 -12.30 15.46 11.60
CA VAL A 198 -12.72 14.09 11.87
C VAL A 198 -12.65 13.22 10.61
N GLU A 199 -13.13 13.72 9.45
CA GLU A 199 -13.06 13.00 8.17
C GLU A 199 -11.61 12.68 7.81
N LEU A 200 -10.70 13.67 7.85
CA LEU A 200 -9.27 13.47 7.55
C LEU A 200 -8.59 12.53 8.55
N GLY A 201 -8.91 12.69 9.85
CA GLY A 201 -8.36 11.82 10.89
C GLY A 201 -8.81 10.37 10.73
N HIS A 202 -10.10 10.16 10.44
CA HIS A 202 -10.66 8.85 10.21
C HIS A 202 -10.03 8.16 8.97
N GLU A 203 -9.89 8.88 7.84
CA GLU A 203 -9.20 8.39 6.66
C GLU A 203 -7.74 7.99 6.94
N SER A 204 -7.02 8.83 7.70
CA SER A 204 -5.64 8.53 8.09
C SER A 204 -5.54 7.29 8.98
N LEU A 205 -6.47 7.13 9.93
CA LEU A 205 -6.52 5.94 10.79
C LEU A 205 -6.84 4.67 10.00
N ARG A 206 -7.78 4.72 9.07
CA ARG A 206 -8.12 3.60 8.19
C ARG A 206 -6.89 3.12 7.40
N GLU A 207 -6.13 4.05 6.81
CA GLU A 207 -4.89 3.71 6.12
C GLU A 207 -3.83 3.11 7.04
N LEU A 208 -3.66 3.66 8.26
CA LEU A 208 -2.70 3.13 9.24
C LEU A 208 -3.08 1.74 9.75
N THR A 209 -4.37 1.39 9.71
CA THR A 209 -4.89 0.08 10.09
C THR A 209 -5.01 -0.90 8.91
N ASP A 210 -4.29 -0.64 7.82
CA ASP A 210 -4.21 -1.49 6.63
C ASP A 210 -5.58 -1.75 5.97
N GLU A 211 -6.47 -0.74 5.96
CA GLU A 211 -7.70 -0.86 5.19
C GLU A 211 -7.40 -1.06 3.71
N THR A 212 -8.14 -1.95 3.07
CA THR A 212 -7.99 -2.27 1.65
C THR A 212 -8.29 -1.06 0.75
N ALA A 213 -7.71 -1.04 -0.44
CA ALA A 213 -8.04 -0.08 -1.48
C ALA A 213 -9.54 -0.16 -1.86
N ASP A 214 -10.03 0.86 -2.57
CA ASP A 214 -11.41 0.89 -3.03
C ASP A 214 -11.73 -0.21 -4.05
N ASP A 215 -13.02 -0.58 -4.14
CA ASP A 215 -13.49 -1.65 -5.02
C ASP A 215 -13.10 -1.41 -6.49
N ALA A 216 -13.10 -0.16 -6.95
CA ALA A 216 -12.72 0.18 -8.32
C ALA A 216 -11.25 -0.12 -8.60
N MET A 217 -10.37 0.05 -7.60
CA MET A 217 -8.97 -0.30 -7.71
C MET A 217 -8.77 -1.82 -7.69
N LEU A 218 -9.49 -2.53 -6.81
CA LEU A 218 -9.46 -3.99 -6.77
C LEU A 218 -9.93 -4.59 -8.09
N GLU A 219 -11.02 -4.09 -8.67
CA GLU A 219 -11.49 -4.54 -9.98
C GLU A 219 -10.45 -4.30 -11.10
N ARG A 220 -9.71 -3.19 -11.06
CA ARG A 220 -8.62 -2.95 -12.01
C ARG A 220 -7.50 -3.97 -11.86
N ILE A 221 -7.13 -4.31 -10.62
CA ILE A 221 -6.11 -5.34 -10.33
C ILE A 221 -6.59 -6.70 -10.82
N HIS A 222 -7.81 -7.12 -10.44
CA HIS A 222 -8.43 -8.36 -10.88
C HIS A 222 -8.46 -8.47 -12.42
N GLY A 223 -8.84 -7.39 -13.10
CA GLY A 223 -8.88 -7.35 -14.56
C GLY A 223 -7.50 -7.46 -15.22
N GLN A 224 -6.41 -7.12 -14.54
CA GLN A 224 -5.05 -7.34 -15.06
C GLN A 224 -4.56 -8.76 -14.80
N VAL A 225 -4.79 -9.30 -13.60
CA VAL A 225 -4.40 -10.67 -13.23
C VAL A 225 -5.09 -11.69 -14.14
N ALA A 226 -6.40 -11.53 -14.38
CA ALA A 226 -7.20 -12.43 -15.22
C ALA A 226 -6.75 -12.50 -16.70
N LYS A 227 -5.96 -11.54 -17.19
CA LYS A 227 -5.44 -11.54 -18.58
C LYS A 227 -4.17 -12.35 -18.76
N VAL A 228 -3.53 -12.76 -17.66
CA VAL A 228 -2.23 -13.40 -17.74
C VAL A 228 -2.40 -14.88 -18.06
N GLU A 229 -1.83 -15.30 -19.18
CA GLU A 229 -1.81 -16.71 -19.60
C GLU A 229 -1.02 -17.56 -18.61
N GLY A 230 -1.59 -18.68 -18.19
CA GLY A 230 -1.03 -19.60 -17.20
C GLY A 230 -1.60 -19.40 -15.79
N VAL A 231 -2.42 -18.39 -15.55
CA VAL A 231 -3.22 -18.24 -14.33
C VAL A 231 -4.55 -18.98 -14.55
N GLU A 232 -4.81 -20.02 -13.76
CA GLU A 232 -6.08 -20.76 -13.81
C GLU A 232 -7.13 -20.08 -12.94
N HIS A 233 -6.75 -19.76 -11.70
CA HIS A 233 -7.56 -19.01 -10.75
C HIS A 233 -6.68 -18.02 -9.97
N PHE A 234 -7.30 -17.07 -9.29
CA PHE A 234 -6.61 -16.21 -8.33
C PHE A 234 -7.56 -15.84 -7.18
N HIS A 235 -6.99 -15.64 -6.00
CA HIS A 235 -7.73 -15.35 -4.79
C HIS A 235 -6.89 -14.51 -3.83
N GLU A 236 -7.44 -14.16 -2.67
CA GLU A 236 -6.78 -13.36 -1.63
C GLU A 236 -6.10 -12.08 -2.15
N VAL A 237 -6.72 -11.43 -3.12
CA VAL A 237 -6.20 -10.16 -3.65
C VAL A 237 -6.37 -9.06 -2.61
N ARG A 238 -5.28 -8.64 -2.03
CA ARG A 238 -5.20 -7.60 -1.01
C ARG A 238 -4.41 -6.43 -1.56
N ALA A 239 -4.97 -5.23 -1.46
CA ALA A 239 -4.30 -4.00 -1.87
C ALA A 239 -4.43 -2.96 -0.77
N ARG A 240 -3.30 -2.50 -0.23
CA ARG A 240 -3.29 -1.53 0.85
C ARG A 240 -2.53 -0.25 0.47
N PRO A 241 -3.07 0.92 0.82
CA PRO A 241 -2.37 2.18 0.62
C PRO A 241 -1.14 2.28 1.52
N MET A 242 -0.11 2.93 1.00
CA MET A 242 1.09 3.32 1.73
C MET A 242 1.54 4.71 1.27
N GLY A 243 0.92 5.73 1.84
CA GLY A 243 1.01 7.08 1.35
C GLY A 243 0.47 7.20 -0.08
N PRO A 244 1.23 7.73 -1.04
CA PRO A 244 0.78 7.88 -2.43
C PRO A 244 0.77 6.57 -3.25
N ASN A 245 1.32 5.48 -2.71
CA ASN A 245 1.52 4.21 -3.38
C ASN A 245 0.57 3.13 -2.85
N LEU A 246 0.45 2.03 -3.61
CA LEU A 246 -0.26 0.81 -3.21
C LEU A 246 0.71 -0.37 -3.14
N LEU A 247 0.55 -1.20 -2.13
CA LEU A 247 1.16 -2.52 -2.03
C LEU A 247 0.07 -3.56 -2.31
N VAL A 248 0.37 -4.52 -3.16
CA VAL A 248 -0.55 -5.57 -3.57
C VAL A 248 0.03 -6.92 -3.22
N ASP A 249 -0.74 -7.74 -2.52
CA ASP A 249 -0.46 -9.14 -2.25
C ASP A 249 -1.59 -9.95 -2.91
N LEU A 250 -1.25 -11.04 -3.60
CA LEU A 250 -2.24 -11.89 -4.23
C LEU A 250 -1.75 -13.31 -4.41
N HIS A 251 -2.67 -14.25 -4.50
CA HIS A 251 -2.44 -15.65 -4.78
C HIS A 251 -2.90 -15.98 -6.20
N ILE A 252 -2.10 -16.77 -6.92
CA ILE A 252 -2.45 -17.32 -8.22
C ILE A 252 -2.37 -18.84 -8.18
N GLU A 253 -3.36 -19.48 -8.75
CA GLU A 253 -3.32 -20.92 -9.02
C GLU A 253 -2.79 -21.17 -10.42
N VAL A 254 -1.87 -22.11 -10.53
CA VAL A 254 -1.26 -22.55 -11.80
C VAL A 254 -1.42 -24.04 -11.96
N ASP A 255 -1.17 -24.55 -13.17
CA ASP A 255 -1.17 -26.01 -13.39
C ASP A 255 -0.24 -26.71 -12.39
N ARG A 256 -0.82 -27.65 -11.63
CA ARG A 256 -0.15 -28.42 -10.56
C ARG A 256 1.07 -29.21 -10.99
N LEU A 257 1.21 -29.50 -12.27
CA LEU A 257 2.36 -30.19 -12.83
C LEU A 257 3.40 -29.21 -13.43
N MET A 258 3.14 -27.90 -13.32
CA MET A 258 4.08 -26.90 -13.78
C MET A 258 5.35 -26.92 -12.92
N THR A 259 6.50 -26.78 -13.56
CA THR A 259 7.76 -26.65 -12.80
C THR A 259 7.78 -25.32 -12.04
N VAL A 260 8.47 -25.28 -10.90
CA VAL A 260 8.62 -24.05 -10.10
C VAL A 260 9.14 -22.88 -10.92
N SER A 261 10.08 -23.14 -11.84
CA SER A 261 10.63 -22.08 -12.72
C SER A 261 9.62 -21.56 -13.73
N ALA A 262 8.73 -22.41 -14.25
CA ALA A 262 7.66 -22.00 -15.15
C ALA A 262 6.57 -21.23 -14.39
N ALA A 263 6.16 -21.71 -13.22
CA ALA A 263 5.22 -21.03 -12.33
C ALA A 263 5.73 -19.65 -11.90
N HIS A 264 7.02 -19.54 -11.57
CA HIS A 264 7.66 -18.25 -11.30
C HIS A 264 7.58 -17.28 -12.49
N GLN A 265 7.70 -17.77 -13.73
CA GLN A 265 7.52 -16.92 -14.92
C GLN A 265 6.08 -16.43 -15.09
N VAL A 266 5.08 -17.22 -14.69
CA VAL A 266 3.68 -16.77 -14.66
C VAL A 266 3.51 -15.66 -13.60
N ALA A 267 4.04 -15.89 -12.39
CA ALA A 267 4.01 -14.90 -11.30
C ALA A 267 4.67 -13.57 -11.71
N GLU A 268 5.83 -13.62 -12.38
CA GLU A 268 6.49 -12.41 -12.88
C GLU A 268 5.68 -11.69 -13.98
N ARG A 269 4.97 -12.41 -14.84
CA ARG A 269 4.05 -11.78 -15.81
C ARG A 269 2.89 -11.07 -15.12
N VAL A 270 2.30 -11.68 -14.09
CA VAL A 270 1.27 -11.04 -13.26
C VAL A 270 1.82 -9.78 -12.62
N ARG A 271 2.97 -9.90 -11.94
CA ARG A 271 3.63 -8.78 -11.27
C ARG A 271 3.89 -7.60 -12.22
N TRP A 272 4.50 -7.86 -13.35
CA TRP A 272 4.81 -6.82 -14.35
C TRP A 272 3.55 -6.28 -15.04
N GLY A 273 2.54 -7.11 -15.28
CA GLY A 273 1.25 -6.69 -15.82
C GLY A 273 0.57 -5.65 -14.91
N VAL A 274 0.49 -5.93 -13.60
CA VAL A 274 -0.09 -5.00 -12.63
C VAL A 274 0.75 -3.72 -12.49
N LEU A 275 2.08 -3.83 -12.34
CA LEU A 275 2.98 -2.67 -12.18
C LEU A 275 2.96 -1.72 -13.39
N ASN A 276 2.87 -2.24 -14.61
CA ASN A 276 2.90 -1.41 -15.82
C ASN A 276 1.56 -0.74 -16.11
N GLU A 277 0.45 -1.42 -15.83
CA GLU A 277 -0.90 -0.93 -16.15
C GLU A 277 -1.53 -0.09 -15.04
N ILE A 278 -1.04 -0.22 -13.81
CA ILE A 278 -1.57 0.48 -12.63
C ILE A 278 -0.45 1.30 -11.98
N PRO A 279 -0.23 2.55 -12.42
CA PRO A 279 0.88 3.38 -11.94
C PRO A 279 0.85 3.67 -10.43
N GLU A 280 -0.28 3.45 -9.78
CA GLU A 280 -0.47 3.60 -8.34
C GLU A 280 0.19 2.47 -7.54
N VAL A 281 0.34 1.30 -8.15
CA VAL A 281 0.96 0.12 -7.52
C VAL A 281 2.47 0.25 -7.60
N ASN A 282 3.14 0.14 -6.46
CA ASN A 282 4.60 0.23 -6.35
C ASN A 282 5.27 -1.12 -6.08
N GLU A 283 4.51 -2.07 -5.56
CA GLU A 283 4.98 -3.41 -5.25
C GLU A 283 3.85 -4.43 -5.40
N VAL A 284 4.17 -5.58 -5.94
CA VAL A 284 3.26 -6.72 -6.05
C VAL A 284 3.99 -7.95 -5.56
N LEU A 285 3.44 -8.60 -4.55
CA LEU A 285 3.83 -9.92 -4.09
C LEU A 285 2.84 -10.94 -4.65
N VAL A 286 3.36 -11.92 -5.39
CA VAL A 286 2.55 -13.00 -5.97
C VAL A 286 2.92 -14.30 -5.28
N HIS A 287 1.96 -14.88 -4.55
CA HIS A 287 2.04 -16.27 -4.10
C HIS A 287 1.58 -17.19 -5.22
N VAL A 288 2.20 -18.35 -5.33
CA VAL A 288 1.86 -19.34 -6.36
C VAL A 288 1.39 -20.61 -5.68
N ASP A 289 0.15 -20.98 -5.97
CA ASP A 289 -0.50 -22.18 -5.46
C ASP A 289 -0.61 -23.23 -6.57
N ALA A 290 -0.26 -24.46 -6.23
CA ALA A 290 -0.41 -25.62 -7.12
C ALA A 290 -1.81 -26.26 -7.03
N GLU A 291 -2.62 -25.79 -6.09
CA GLU A 291 -3.97 -26.31 -5.81
C GLU A 291 -4.79 -25.27 -5.06
N GLN A 292 -6.10 -25.45 -5.09
CA GLN A 292 -7.02 -24.52 -4.44
C GLN A 292 -6.93 -24.66 -2.91
N ASP A 293 -6.71 -23.55 -2.22
CA ASP A 293 -6.75 -23.49 -0.76
C ASP A 293 -8.16 -23.80 -0.25
N LEU A 294 -8.36 -25.00 0.25
CA LEU A 294 -9.61 -25.39 0.91
C LEU A 294 -9.58 -24.90 2.36
N GLU A 295 -10.34 -23.85 2.68
CA GLU A 295 -10.41 -23.21 4.02
C GLU A 295 -10.63 -24.17 5.20
N GLU A 296 -11.15 -25.38 4.99
CA GLU A 296 -11.52 -26.32 6.05
C GLU A 296 -10.54 -27.48 6.26
N VAL A 297 -9.57 -27.67 5.38
CA VAL A 297 -8.64 -28.79 5.49
C VAL A 297 -7.38 -28.33 6.21
N LYS A 298 -7.21 -28.73 7.47
CA LYS A 298 -5.92 -28.59 8.15
C LYS A 298 -4.87 -29.33 7.35
N MET A 299 -4.01 -28.59 6.65
CA MET A 299 -2.90 -29.15 5.90
C MET A 299 -2.04 -30.02 6.84
N GLN A 300 -2.13 -31.34 6.68
CA GLN A 300 -1.27 -32.24 7.41
C GLN A 300 0.06 -32.27 6.65
N LEU A 301 1.13 -31.83 7.30
CA LEU A 301 2.45 -31.88 6.70
C LEU A 301 2.79 -33.34 6.37
N MET A 302 3.06 -33.60 5.10
CA MET A 302 3.55 -34.90 4.63
C MET A 302 5.02 -35.09 4.99
N ARG A 303 5.51 -36.30 4.90
CA ARG A 303 6.94 -36.59 5.12
C ARG A 303 7.82 -35.81 4.14
N PRO A 304 9.03 -35.40 4.59
CA PRO A 304 9.95 -34.68 3.70
C PRO A 304 10.35 -35.53 2.50
N GLN A 305 10.52 -34.88 1.34
CA GLN A 305 10.93 -35.54 0.08
C GLN A 305 12.14 -36.47 0.24
N PRO A 306 13.25 -36.13 0.96
CA PRO A 306 14.39 -37.03 1.10
C PRO A 306 14.10 -38.37 1.73
N GLU A 307 13.15 -38.44 2.69
CA GLU A 307 12.73 -39.70 3.32
C GLU A 307 11.98 -40.58 2.32
N ILE A 308 11.11 -39.98 1.52
CA ILE A 308 10.34 -40.66 0.49
C ILE A 308 11.27 -41.20 -0.61
N GLU A 309 12.24 -40.37 -1.03
CA GLU A 309 13.25 -40.80 -2.00
C GLU A 309 14.08 -41.99 -1.49
N GLN A 310 14.44 -41.98 -0.21
CA GLN A 310 15.16 -43.10 0.41
C GLN A 310 14.34 -44.40 0.38
N ASP A 311 13.06 -44.33 0.73
CA ASP A 311 12.16 -45.49 0.67
C ASP A 311 12.01 -46.04 -0.76
N ILE A 312 11.81 -45.13 -1.74
CA ILE A 312 11.69 -45.51 -3.15
C ILE A 312 12.98 -46.17 -3.65
N ARG A 313 14.14 -45.60 -3.34
CA ARG A 313 15.45 -46.19 -3.72
C ARG A 313 15.65 -47.55 -3.06
N GLY A 314 15.29 -47.70 -1.80
CA GLY A 314 15.33 -48.99 -1.07
C GLY A 314 14.50 -50.05 -1.74
N ILE A 315 13.26 -49.76 -2.12
CA ILE A 315 12.34 -50.69 -2.77
C ILE A 315 12.88 -51.05 -4.21
N LEU A 316 13.41 -50.11 -4.94
CA LEU A 316 13.92 -50.31 -6.29
C LEU A 316 15.23 -51.11 -6.30
N ALA A 317 16.05 -51.02 -5.23
CA ALA A 317 17.25 -51.85 -5.06
C ALA A 317 16.99 -53.35 -5.02
N GLU A 318 15.77 -53.77 -4.70
CA GLU A 318 15.34 -55.18 -4.70
C GLU A 318 15.07 -55.70 -6.10
N LEU A 319 15.07 -54.85 -7.13
CA LEU A 319 14.82 -55.19 -8.53
C LEU A 319 16.14 -55.21 -9.31
N PRO A 320 16.78 -56.39 -9.56
CA PRO A 320 18.12 -56.50 -10.12
C PRO A 320 18.22 -56.03 -11.57
N GLU A 321 17.07 -55.91 -12.25
CA GLU A 321 17.00 -55.39 -13.62
C GLU A 321 17.16 -53.90 -13.74
N ILE A 322 16.99 -53.15 -12.61
CA ILE A 322 17.15 -51.69 -12.55
C ILE A 322 18.62 -51.38 -12.30
N LYS A 323 19.28 -50.72 -13.25
CA LYS A 323 20.69 -50.31 -13.13
C LYS A 323 20.89 -49.10 -12.25
N GLY A 324 19.87 -48.22 -12.17
CA GLY A 324 19.91 -47.01 -11.34
C GLY A 324 18.62 -46.21 -11.42
N VAL A 325 18.58 -45.18 -10.58
CA VAL A 325 17.52 -44.17 -10.55
C VAL A 325 18.16 -42.81 -10.74
N THR A 326 17.81 -42.13 -11.83
CA THR A 326 18.41 -40.84 -12.17
C THR A 326 17.71 -39.69 -11.44
N HIS A 327 16.39 -39.64 -11.46
CA HIS A 327 15.61 -38.60 -10.83
C HIS A 327 14.35 -39.17 -10.15
N ILE A 328 13.96 -38.54 -9.03
CA ILE A 328 12.69 -38.75 -8.35
C ILE A 328 12.08 -37.37 -8.12
N TYR A 329 10.89 -37.14 -8.67
CA TYR A 329 10.12 -35.92 -8.44
C TYR A 329 8.90 -36.26 -7.60
N CYS A 330 8.67 -35.50 -6.53
CA CYS A 330 7.55 -35.65 -5.63
C CYS A 330 6.58 -34.47 -5.81
N HIS A 331 5.35 -34.78 -6.18
CA HIS A 331 4.25 -33.81 -6.29
C HIS A 331 3.29 -34.01 -5.12
N PHE A 332 3.30 -33.08 -4.19
CA PHE A 332 2.44 -33.07 -2.98
C PHE A 332 1.14 -32.34 -3.32
N LEU A 333 0.04 -33.04 -3.53
CA LEU A 333 -1.23 -32.49 -3.99
C LEU A 333 -2.39 -33.07 -3.19
N ASN A 334 -3.26 -32.22 -2.65
CA ASN A 334 -4.47 -32.65 -1.91
C ASN A 334 -4.21 -33.71 -0.84
N GLN A 335 -3.12 -33.57 -0.09
CA GLN A 335 -2.66 -34.54 0.93
C GLN A 335 -2.31 -35.93 0.36
N ALA A 336 -2.07 -36.01 -0.93
CA ALA A 336 -1.61 -37.18 -1.61
C ALA A 336 -0.27 -36.91 -2.28
N LEU A 337 0.53 -37.95 -2.44
CA LEU A 337 1.82 -37.88 -3.12
C LEU A 337 1.75 -38.63 -4.43
N THR A 338 2.01 -37.92 -5.51
CA THR A 338 2.31 -38.51 -6.82
C THR A 338 3.83 -38.43 -7.06
N VAL A 339 4.45 -39.53 -7.41
CA VAL A 339 5.88 -39.57 -7.68
C VAL A 339 6.16 -39.88 -9.13
N GLN A 340 7.10 -39.15 -9.72
CA GLN A 340 7.66 -39.49 -11.03
C GLN A 340 9.08 -39.99 -10.83
N VAL A 341 9.37 -41.18 -11.34
CA VAL A 341 10.65 -41.85 -11.16
C VAL A 341 11.27 -42.21 -12.51
N ASN A 342 12.48 -41.76 -12.72
CA ASN A 342 13.25 -42.08 -13.91
C ASN A 342 14.17 -43.26 -13.62
N LEU A 343 13.89 -44.40 -14.29
CA LEU A 343 14.64 -45.64 -14.14
C LEU A 343 15.65 -45.81 -15.26
N LEU A 344 16.89 -46.09 -14.89
CA LEU A 344 17.94 -46.49 -15.85
C LEU A 344 17.90 -47.99 -16.06
N LEU A 345 17.63 -48.44 -17.30
CA LEU A 345 17.59 -49.82 -17.71
C LEU A 345 18.67 -50.14 -18.74
N ASP A 346 18.88 -51.43 -18.98
CA ASP A 346 19.74 -51.90 -20.05
C ASP A 346 19.15 -51.54 -21.43
N PRO A 347 19.91 -50.89 -22.35
CA PRO A 347 19.39 -50.49 -23.63
C PRO A 347 19.07 -51.68 -24.56
N ASP A 348 19.64 -52.86 -24.31
CA ASP A 348 19.40 -54.07 -25.07
C ASP A 348 18.12 -54.83 -24.66
N LEU A 349 17.39 -54.35 -23.65
CA LEU A 349 16.13 -54.95 -23.22
C LEU A 349 15.04 -54.79 -24.26
N GLN A 350 14.28 -55.88 -24.46
CA GLN A 350 13.05 -55.81 -25.24
C GLN A 350 12.05 -54.87 -24.57
N ILE A 351 11.39 -54.00 -25.34
CA ILE A 351 10.39 -53.03 -24.83
C ILE A 351 9.34 -53.71 -23.94
N ARG A 352 8.92 -54.92 -24.27
CA ARG A 352 7.94 -55.67 -23.45
C ARG A 352 8.49 -55.97 -22.04
N THR A 353 9.77 -56.36 -21.96
CA THR A 353 10.45 -56.64 -20.68
C THR A 353 10.62 -55.34 -19.89
N ALA A 354 11.07 -54.26 -20.52
CA ALA A 354 11.19 -52.95 -19.89
C ALA A 354 9.82 -52.45 -19.32
N GLN A 355 8.75 -52.67 -20.08
CA GLN A 355 7.39 -52.34 -19.61
C GLN A 355 6.96 -53.20 -18.41
N GLN A 356 7.35 -54.46 -18.33
CA GLN A 356 7.06 -55.32 -17.17
C GLN A 356 7.81 -54.85 -15.92
N ILE A 357 9.10 -54.45 -16.08
CA ILE A 357 9.91 -53.90 -14.99
C ILE A 357 9.30 -52.60 -14.48
N ALA A 358 8.95 -51.67 -15.38
CA ALA A 358 8.30 -50.41 -15.03
C ALA A 358 7.00 -50.62 -14.27
N ARG A 359 6.16 -51.56 -14.73
CA ARG A 359 4.92 -51.90 -14.04
C ARG A 359 5.17 -52.53 -12.65
N GLN A 360 6.19 -53.32 -12.48
CA GLN A 360 6.56 -53.92 -11.21
C GLN A 360 7.09 -52.86 -10.23
N ALA A 361 7.95 -51.96 -10.72
CA ALA A 361 8.44 -50.81 -9.97
C ALA A 361 7.29 -49.94 -9.47
N ARG A 362 6.37 -49.54 -10.38
CA ARG A 362 5.19 -48.79 -10.06
C ARG A 362 4.37 -49.44 -8.90
N LEU A 363 3.99 -50.70 -9.04
CA LEU A 363 3.19 -51.42 -8.05
C LEU A 363 3.87 -51.53 -6.68
N ARG A 364 5.20 -51.57 -6.62
CA ARG A 364 5.96 -51.57 -5.39
C ARG A 364 6.02 -50.19 -4.74
N ILE A 365 6.20 -49.14 -5.51
CA ILE A 365 6.23 -47.76 -5.04
C ILE A 365 4.85 -47.37 -4.50
N GLU A 366 3.77 -47.74 -5.18
CA GLU A 366 2.39 -47.50 -4.72
C GLU A 366 2.02 -48.25 -3.41
N GLN A 367 2.88 -49.13 -2.90
CA GLN A 367 2.71 -49.75 -1.58
C GLN A 367 3.23 -48.86 -0.43
N ILE A 368 4.00 -47.79 -0.74
CA ILE A 368 4.40 -46.81 0.25
C ILE A 368 3.15 -46.03 0.70
N PRO A 369 2.85 -46.00 2.04
CA PRO A 369 1.58 -45.50 2.53
C PRO A 369 1.18 -44.07 2.08
N ASP A 370 2.17 -43.21 1.78
CA ASP A 370 1.94 -41.84 1.39
C ASP A 370 1.77 -41.67 -0.11
N VAL A 371 2.18 -42.68 -0.93
CA VAL A 371 2.18 -42.60 -2.39
C VAL A 371 0.84 -43.08 -2.94
N GLN A 372 0.12 -42.18 -3.59
CA GLN A 372 -1.14 -42.48 -4.25
C GLN A 372 -0.95 -42.99 -5.69
N ASP A 373 0.03 -42.45 -6.41
CA ASP A 373 0.29 -42.79 -7.80
C ASP A 373 1.80 -42.66 -8.10
N ALA A 374 2.31 -43.51 -8.99
CA ALA A 374 3.69 -43.49 -9.43
C ALA A 374 3.77 -43.54 -10.95
N ASP A 375 4.41 -42.54 -11.55
CA ASP A 375 4.70 -42.47 -12.97
C ASP A 375 6.17 -42.88 -13.24
N ILE A 376 6.36 -43.90 -14.08
CA ILE A 376 7.67 -44.47 -14.31
C ILE A 376 8.15 -44.11 -15.71
N HIS A 377 9.22 -43.35 -15.76
CA HIS A 377 9.93 -42.99 -16.97
C HIS A 377 11.15 -43.87 -17.16
N LEU A 378 11.34 -44.36 -18.37
CA LEU A 378 12.49 -45.21 -18.72
C LEU A 378 13.56 -44.38 -19.41
N GLU A 379 14.77 -44.40 -18.88
CA GLU A 379 15.95 -43.83 -19.50
C GLU A 379 16.82 -44.97 -20.05
N LEU A 380 17.23 -44.83 -21.31
CA LEU A 380 18.15 -45.77 -21.97
C LEU A 380 19.56 -45.22 -21.83
N HIS A 381 20.47 -46.02 -21.27
CA HIS A 381 21.87 -45.62 -21.14
C HIS A 381 22.59 -45.74 -22.48
N ASP A 382 22.88 -44.61 -23.11
CA ASP A 382 23.56 -44.54 -24.41
C ASP A 382 25.11 -44.43 -24.31
N GLY A 383 25.69 -44.65 -23.13
CA GLY A 383 27.16 -44.59 -22.90
C GLY A 383 27.75 -43.18 -22.98
N GLY A 384 26.91 -42.13 -23.15
CA GLY A 384 27.35 -40.73 -23.23
C GLY A 384 27.42 -40.08 -21.88
N THR A 385 28.47 -39.31 -21.64
CA THR A 385 28.78 -38.54 -20.43
C THR A 385 27.73 -37.45 -20.18
N GLY A 386 26.69 -37.72 -19.38
CA GLY A 386 25.67 -36.68 -19.22
C GLY A 386 24.89 -36.61 -17.93
N HIS A 387 24.69 -37.63 -17.14
CA HIS A 387 24.14 -37.52 -15.79
C HIS A 387 24.73 -38.67 -14.96
N GLU A 388 25.34 -38.33 -13.82
CA GLU A 388 25.78 -39.30 -12.83
C GLU A 388 24.55 -39.99 -12.26
N ALA A 389 24.27 -41.23 -12.80
CA ALA A 389 23.30 -42.13 -12.16
C ALA A 389 23.84 -42.53 -10.78
N ILE A 390 23.14 -42.17 -9.72
CA ILE A 390 23.47 -42.66 -8.38
C ILE A 390 23.14 -44.12 -8.35
N ALA A 391 24.19 -44.97 -8.26
CA ALA A 391 24.02 -46.40 -8.12
C ALA A 391 23.17 -46.73 -6.89
N VAL A 392 22.21 -47.60 -7.04
CA VAL A 392 21.23 -47.94 -5.97
C VAL A 392 21.91 -48.65 -4.78
N ALA A 393 23.20 -49.03 -4.92
CA ALA A 393 23.92 -49.84 -3.94
C ALA A 393 24.80 -49.03 -2.94
N ASP A 394 24.91 -47.71 -3.06
CA ASP A 394 25.80 -46.89 -2.20
C ASP A 394 25.03 -45.95 -1.24
N ALA A 395 23.82 -46.28 -0.79
CA ALA A 395 23.04 -45.53 0.18
C ALA A 395 22.87 -46.31 1.48
#